data_7e536d2e1427e2d8143e6559b6815aa6
#
_entry.id   7e536d2e1427e2d8143e6559b6815aa6
#
_cell.length_a   1.000
_cell.length_b   1.000
_cell.length_c   1.000
_cell.angle_alpha   90.00
_cell.angle_beta   90.00
_cell.angle_gamma   90.00
#
_symmetry.space_group_name_H-M   'P 1'
#
loop_
_entity.id
_entity.type
_entity.pdbx_description
1 polymer ?
#
loop_
_entity_poly.entity_id
_entity_poly.type
_entity_poly.pdbx_seq_one_letter_code
_entity_poly.pdbx_strand_id
1 'polypeptide(L)'
;MSNESLNFQVKCNVLLIGKSGAGKSSFANYLFGVDKFTTGSGKPVTQWEENFQRYNLMQNGVEINVYDSVGLEQNTSGKWNQKLSEFLRKMQNRSSKTVNSANEIMHVLFYVINAASARVESTEIELVCRLYNEYKIPSAFILTNCDLASQAQIDAIENIIKKDKINIDVIKICSISKKKRDGSKTEPFGKEKAVKKVLEASYEKVGQELAKAVCMNCKEKFERLKEDIHRKIDNSNISIFNMDNIDSELDSVSSAVSNFCKGSVFDMDEFLPSSYKSYNSFINAFPVECKGKDIFNDTFDTIHTILDDYSNNGLNIERVVEDAFDKLEDGNIFEKIGAVFTIGSKILFIKSTIKEGVDEIFNKAISALNRQICSL
;
A
#
# COMPACT_ATOMS: atom_id res chain seq x y z
N MET A 1 -0.05 28.43 13.49
CA MET A 1 -0.11 26.96 13.51
C MET A 1 1.31 26.45 13.46
N SER A 2 1.74 25.76 14.50
CA SER A 2 3.14 25.36 14.71
C SER A 2 3.61 24.41 13.62
N ASN A 3 4.68 24.77 12.93
CA ASN A 3 5.46 23.90 12.06
C ASN A 3 6.09 22.76 12.89
N GLU A 4 5.31 21.77 13.24
CA GLU A 4 5.86 20.47 13.57
C GLU A 4 6.33 19.86 12.25
N SER A 5 7.64 19.98 12.00
CA SER A 5 8.32 19.19 11.00
C SER A 5 8.11 17.72 11.40
N LEU A 6 7.10 17.08 10.83
CA LEU A 6 6.89 15.64 10.94
C LEU A 6 8.15 14.97 10.36
N ASN A 7 9.09 14.64 11.24
CA ASN A 7 10.17 13.74 10.91
C ASN A 7 9.54 12.39 10.61
N PHE A 8 9.28 12.13 9.33
CA PHE A 8 8.81 10.83 8.88
C PHE A 8 9.92 9.82 9.12
N GLN A 9 9.78 9.05 10.18
CA GLN A 9 10.68 7.97 10.49
C GLN A 9 10.18 6.71 9.81
N VAL A 10 10.97 6.17 8.88
CA VAL A 10 10.64 4.91 8.21
C VAL A 10 10.66 3.76 9.20
N LYS A 11 9.58 2.99 9.22
CA LYS A 11 9.44 1.77 10.02
C LYS A 11 9.32 0.56 9.11
N CYS A 12 10.08 -0.47 9.40
CA CYS A 12 9.97 -1.77 8.75
C CYS A 12 9.43 -2.79 9.76
N ASN A 13 8.29 -3.40 9.46
CA ASN A 13 7.68 -4.43 10.29
C ASN A 13 8.00 -5.81 9.71
N VAL A 14 8.68 -6.64 10.48
CA VAL A 14 9.14 -7.98 10.11
C VAL A 14 8.42 -9.01 10.97
N LEU A 15 7.75 -9.97 10.35
CA LEU A 15 7.10 -11.07 11.04
C LEU A 15 7.96 -12.33 10.94
N LEU A 16 8.27 -12.95 12.09
CA LEU A 16 8.96 -14.23 12.17
C LEU A 16 7.99 -15.30 12.61
N ILE A 17 7.81 -16.32 11.77
CA ILE A 17 6.99 -17.50 12.05
C ILE A 17 7.77 -18.78 11.79
N GLY A 18 7.32 -19.88 12.35
CA GLY A 18 7.95 -21.20 12.20
C GLY A 18 7.75 -22.06 13.44
N LYS A 19 8.07 -23.34 13.35
CA LYS A 19 7.91 -24.32 14.46
C LYS A 19 8.75 -23.93 15.68
N SER A 20 8.35 -24.44 16.84
CA SER A 20 9.18 -24.34 18.05
C SER A 20 10.55 -24.98 17.80
N GLY A 21 11.61 -24.33 18.26
CA GLY A 21 12.98 -24.80 18.01
C GLY A 21 13.52 -24.61 16.59
N ALA A 22 12.79 -23.95 15.69
CA ALA A 22 13.28 -23.63 14.34
C ALA A 22 14.43 -22.60 14.32
N GLY A 23 14.72 -21.96 15.44
CA GLY A 23 15.82 -20.99 15.56
C GLY A 23 15.42 -19.55 15.27
N LYS A 24 14.13 -19.19 15.37
CA LYS A 24 13.60 -17.83 15.12
C LYS A 24 14.34 -16.76 15.93
N SER A 25 14.38 -16.89 17.25
CA SER A 25 15.02 -15.91 18.12
C SER A 25 16.54 -15.82 17.89
N SER A 26 17.21 -16.96 17.63
CA SER A 26 18.66 -16.97 17.27
C SER A 26 18.91 -16.28 15.92
N PHE A 27 18.03 -16.51 14.95
CA PHE A 27 18.10 -15.83 13.66
C PHE A 27 17.86 -14.34 13.81
N ALA A 28 16.87 -13.92 14.60
CA ALA A 28 16.59 -12.51 14.86
C ALA A 28 17.78 -11.81 15.54
N ASN A 29 18.38 -12.41 16.57
CA ASN A 29 19.58 -11.88 17.22
C ASN A 29 20.74 -11.72 16.23
N TYR A 30 20.95 -12.71 15.39
CA TYR A 30 21.99 -12.66 14.36
C TYR A 30 21.71 -11.60 13.29
N LEU A 31 20.46 -11.53 12.80
CA LEU A 31 20.04 -10.61 11.74
C LEU A 31 20.31 -9.15 12.17
N PHE A 32 19.94 -8.81 13.39
CA PHE A 32 19.99 -7.44 13.88
C PHE A 32 21.24 -7.13 14.70
N GLY A 33 22.12 -8.11 14.95
CA GLY A 33 23.36 -7.92 15.70
C GLY A 33 23.11 -7.58 17.17
N VAL A 34 22.07 -8.13 17.75
CA VAL A 34 21.62 -7.86 19.13
C VAL A 34 21.36 -9.16 19.87
N ASP A 35 21.41 -9.12 21.18
CA ASP A 35 21.07 -10.24 22.06
C ASP A 35 19.82 -9.89 22.89
N LYS A 36 18.74 -9.52 22.19
CA LYS A 36 17.48 -9.09 22.81
C LYS A 36 16.41 -10.19 22.81
N PHE A 37 16.48 -11.09 21.82
CA PHE A 37 15.51 -12.17 21.71
C PHE A 37 15.93 -13.32 22.60
N THR A 38 15.02 -13.75 23.48
CA THR A 38 15.30 -14.87 24.39
C THR A 38 15.45 -16.17 23.59
N THR A 39 16.59 -16.82 23.74
CA THR A 39 16.88 -18.09 23.10
C THR A 39 16.81 -19.22 24.13
N GLY A 40 16.21 -20.33 23.76
CA GLY A 40 16.12 -21.54 24.59
C GLY A 40 16.24 -22.81 23.77
N SER A 41 16.89 -23.83 24.31
CA SER A 41 16.96 -25.14 23.69
C SER A 41 15.85 -26.04 24.23
N GLY A 42 14.88 -26.39 23.38
CA GLY A 42 13.93 -27.49 23.62
C GLY A 42 12.60 -27.16 24.29
N LYS A 43 12.35 -25.91 24.72
CA LYS A 43 11.01 -25.47 25.16
C LYS A 43 10.63 -24.13 24.54
N PRO A 44 9.33 -23.90 24.25
CA PRO A 44 8.86 -22.59 23.81
C PRO A 44 9.20 -21.53 24.87
N VAL A 45 9.87 -20.48 24.47
CA VAL A 45 10.28 -19.40 25.37
C VAL A 45 9.30 -18.24 25.30
N THR A 46 8.66 -18.03 24.15
CA THR A 46 7.62 -17.02 23.95
C THR A 46 6.30 -17.54 24.52
N GLN A 47 5.68 -16.80 25.41
CA GLN A 47 4.44 -17.23 26.08
C GLN A 47 3.22 -17.05 25.19
N TRP A 48 2.24 -17.98 25.29
CA TRP A 48 1.03 -18.00 24.49
C TRP A 48 0.15 -16.74 24.63
N GLU A 49 0.22 -16.09 25.77
CA GLU A 49 -0.58 -14.91 26.11
C GLU A 49 -0.17 -13.67 25.31
N GLU A 50 1.10 -13.61 24.90
CA GLU A 50 1.64 -12.49 24.14
C GLU A 50 1.66 -12.71 22.62
N ASN A 51 1.20 -13.84 22.10
CA ASN A 51 1.09 -14.29 20.70
C ASN A 51 2.21 -13.83 19.74
N PHE A 52 2.53 -12.53 19.74
CA PHE A 52 3.57 -11.89 18.93
C PHE A 52 4.34 -10.91 19.78
N GLN A 53 5.53 -11.28 20.19
CA GLN A 53 6.40 -10.40 20.96
C GLN A 53 7.09 -9.40 20.02
N ARG A 54 6.87 -8.10 20.27
CA ARG A 54 7.47 -7.04 19.46
C ARG A 54 8.80 -6.59 20.06
N TYR A 55 9.81 -6.53 19.20
CA TYR A 55 11.11 -5.95 19.48
C TYR A 55 11.35 -4.78 18.52
N ASN A 56 11.92 -3.70 19.05
CA ASN A 56 12.24 -2.51 18.28
C ASN A 56 13.77 -2.36 18.21
N LEU A 57 14.27 -2.09 17.02
CA LEU A 57 15.68 -1.96 16.70
C LEU A 57 15.89 -0.79 15.74
N MET A 58 17.00 -0.08 15.89
CA MET A 58 17.43 0.95 14.93
C MET A 58 18.57 0.41 14.08
N GLN A 59 18.43 0.44 12.77
CA GLN A 59 19.48 0.04 11.83
C GLN A 59 19.50 1.00 10.64
N ASN A 60 20.65 1.62 10.39
CA ASN A 60 20.85 2.56 9.28
C ASN A 60 19.81 3.69 9.20
N GLY A 61 19.31 4.17 10.35
CA GLY A 61 18.28 5.23 10.41
C GLY A 61 16.85 4.73 10.22
N VAL A 62 16.64 3.42 9.99
CA VAL A 62 15.34 2.78 9.88
C VAL A 62 14.97 2.12 11.22
N GLU A 63 13.76 2.36 11.70
CA GLU A 63 13.19 1.64 12.82
C GLU A 63 12.67 0.29 12.36
N ILE A 64 13.26 -0.82 12.85
CA ILE A 64 12.83 -2.17 12.52
C ILE A 64 12.07 -2.76 13.70
N ASN A 65 10.80 -3.08 13.48
CA ASN A 65 9.95 -3.80 14.42
C ASN A 65 9.91 -5.27 14.04
N VAL A 66 10.42 -6.12 14.90
CA VAL A 66 10.38 -7.56 14.72
C VAL A 66 9.28 -8.14 15.60
N TYR A 67 8.36 -8.84 14.99
CA TYR A 67 7.28 -9.58 15.64
C TYR A 67 7.65 -11.06 15.64
N ASP A 68 8.15 -11.55 16.79
CA ASP A 68 8.46 -12.97 16.98
C ASP A 68 7.21 -13.72 17.44
N SER A 69 6.80 -14.73 16.69
CA SER A 69 5.63 -15.55 17.05
C SER A 69 6.00 -16.68 17.97
N VAL A 70 5.05 -17.08 18.83
CA VAL A 70 5.10 -18.39 19.48
C VAL A 70 5.24 -19.48 18.41
N GLY A 71 6.08 -20.48 18.66
CA GLY A 71 6.30 -21.58 17.73
C GLY A 71 5.00 -22.31 17.36
N LEU A 72 4.87 -22.63 16.09
CA LEU A 72 3.79 -23.49 15.59
C LEU A 72 3.94 -24.89 16.17
N GLU A 73 2.96 -25.33 16.95
CA GLU A 73 2.86 -26.70 17.43
C GLU A 73 1.63 -27.38 16.78
N GLN A 74 1.77 -28.66 16.43
CA GLN A 74 0.75 -29.42 15.69
C GLN A 74 -0.64 -29.40 16.35
N ASN A 75 -0.69 -29.38 17.69
CA ASN A 75 -1.95 -29.46 18.43
C ASN A 75 -2.69 -28.09 18.58
N THR A 76 -2.08 -26.98 18.15
CA THR A 76 -2.65 -25.63 18.33
C THR A 76 -2.81 -24.86 17.02
N SER A 77 -2.61 -25.51 15.88
CA SER A 77 -2.57 -24.90 14.56
C SER A 77 -3.82 -24.06 14.20
N GLY A 78 -5.01 -24.53 14.55
CA GLY A 78 -6.27 -23.81 14.26
C GLY A 78 -6.38 -22.49 14.99
N LYS A 79 -6.16 -22.46 16.30
CA LYS A 79 -6.20 -21.24 17.13
C LYS A 79 -5.07 -20.30 16.78
N TRP A 80 -3.90 -20.82 16.47
CA TRP A 80 -2.74 -20.01 16.06
C TRP A 80 -3.00 -19.33 14.72
N ASN A 81 -3.53 -20.05 13.73
CA ASN A 81 -3.90 -19.49 12.43
C ASN A 81 -4.94 -18.36 12.55
N GLN A 82 -5.94 -18.55 13.42
CA GLN A 82 -6.94 -17.51 13.69
C GLN A 82 -6.29 -16.25 14.26
N LYS A 83 -5.46 -16.38 15.29
CA LYS A 83 -4.75 -15.26 15.92
C LYS A 83 -3.80 -14.55 14.96
N LEU A 84 -3.09 -15.29 14.10
CA LEU A 84 -2.26 -14.73 13.05
C LEU A 84 -3.08 -13.92 12.05
N SER A 85 -4.21 -14.46 11.58
CA SER A 85 -5.10 -13.76 10.65
C SER A 85 -5.69 -12.49 11.28
N GLU A 86 -6.09 -12.53 12.55
CA GLU A 86 -6.58 -11.37 13.29
C GLU A 86 -5.48 -10.29 13.43
N PHE A 87 -4.26 -10.71 13.78
CA PHE A 87 -3.11 -9.81 13.90
C PHE A 87 -2.80 -9.13 12.55
N LEU A 88 -2.67 -9.90 11.47
CA LEU A 88 -2.37 -9.36 10.15
C LEU A 88 -3.50 -8.45 9.62
N ARG A 89 -4.75 -8.84 9.86
CA ARG A 89 -5.90 -8.00 9.49
C ARG A 89 -5.89 -6.66 10.23
N LYS A 90 -5.56 -6.66 11.52
CA LYS A 90 -5.39 -5.40 12.29
C LYS A 90 -4.28 -4.51 11.74
N MET A 91 -3.17 -5.10 11.28
CA MET A 91 -2.07 -4.36 10.69
C MET A 91 -2.44 -3.78 9.30
N GLN A 92 -3.22 -4.50 8.51
CA GLN A 92 -3.54 -4.10 7.13
C GLN A 92 -4.83 -3.26 6.98
N ASN A 93 -5.80 -3.38 7.89
CA ASN A 93 -7.03 -2.58 7.87
C ASN A 93 -6.84 -1.12 8.32
N ARG A 94 -5.62 -0.72 8.65
CA ARG A 94 -5.32 0.67 8.92
C ARG A 94 -5.32 1.41 7.60
N SER A 95 -6.32 2.29 7.46
CA SER A 95 -6.63 3.04 6.25
C SER A 95 -5.39 3.66 5.60
N SER A 96 -5.15 3.38 4.31
CA SER A 96 -4.08 3.95 3.48
C SER A 96 -4.25 5.48 3.25
N LYS A 97 -4.99 6.17 4.09
CA LYS A 97 -5.33 7.59 3.94
C LYS A 97 -4.22 8.55 4.35
N THR A 98 -3.22 8.08 5.07
CA THR A 98 -2.14 8.93 5.55
C THR A 98 -0.77 8.33 5.20
N VAL A 99 0.22 9.19 5.02
CA VAL A 99 1.63 8.78 4.81
C VAL A 99 2.12 7.87 5.93
N ASN A 100 1.60 8.04 7.15
CA ASN A 100 1.94 7.21 8.30
C ASN A 100 1.41 5.77 8.21
N SER A 101 0.39 5.51 7.40
CA SER A 101 -0.16 4.16 7.23
C SER A 101 0.86 3.18 6.64
N ALA A 102 1.78 3.67 5.81
CA ALA A 102 2.89 2.87 5.29
C ALA A 102 3.79 2.29 6.38
N ASN A 103 3.90 2.94 7.55
CA ASN A 103 4.68 2.45 8.70
C ASN A 103 3.94 1.41 9.56
N GLU A 104 2.64 1.22 9.32
CA GLU A 104 1.79 0.39 10.18
C GLU A 104 1.51 -0.99 9.61
N ILE A 105 1.82 -1.21 8.34
CA ILE A 105 1.61 -2.50 7.65
C ILE A 105 2.73 -3.49 7.95
N MET A 106 2.50 -4.78 7.63
CA MET A 106 3.55 -5.80 7.63
C MET A 106 4.33 -5.74 6.31
N HIS A 107 5.66 -5.55 6.40
CA HIS A 107 6.52 -5.36 5.22
C HIS A 107 7.11 -6.66 4.70
N VAL A 108 7.51 -7.57 5.60
CA VAL A 108 8.10 -8.86 5.23
C VAL A 108 7.75 -9.94 6.23
N LEU A 109 7.60 -11.15 5.72
CA LEU A 109 7.40 -12.37 6.51
C LEU A 109 8.57 -13.33 6.27
N PHE A 110 9.19 -13.77 7.34
CA PHE A 110 10.16 -14.85 7.33
C PHE A 110 9.58 -16.11 7.97
N TYR A 111 9.50 -17.18 7.18
CA TYR A 111 9.17 -18.49 7.70
C TYR A 111 10.47 -19.26 7.98
N VAL A 112 10.71 -19.55 9.27
CA VAL A 112 11.98 -20.11 9.74
C VAL A 112 11.86 -21.64 9.86
N ILE A 113 12.77 -22.35 9.18
CA ILE A 113 12.86 -23.81 9.15
C ILE A 113 14.25 -24.23 9.63
N ASN A 114 14.31 -25.21 10.50
CA ASN A 114 15.58 -25.82 10.90
C ASN A 114 16.02 -26.85 9.84
N ALA A 115 17.04 -26.53 9.05
CA ALA A 115 17.56 -27.38 7.98
C ALA A 115 18.09 -28.72 8.49
N ALA A 116 18.69 -28.75 9.70
CA ALA A 116 19.22 -29.98 10.28
C ALA A 116 18.13 -30.98 10.69
N SER A 117 16.88 -30.54 10.91
CA SER A 117 15.77 -31.44 11.20
C SER A 117 15.22 -32.12 9.95
N ALA A 118 15.51 -31.60 8.77
CA ALA A 118 15.07 -32.08 7.46
C ALA A 118 13.54 -32.35 7.33
N ARG A 119 12.72 -31.74 8.16
CA ARG A 119 11.27 -31.94 8.20
C ARG A 119 10.56 -30.64 7.83
N VAL A 120 10.02 -30.61 6.62
CA VAL A 120 9.10 -29.58 6.14
C VAL A 120 7.79 -30.24 5.76
N GLU A 121 6.70 -29.73 6.29
CA GLU A 121 5.36 -30.23 5.96
C GLU A 121 4.74 -29.34 4.87
N SER A 122 3.95 -29.93 3.97
CA SER A 122 3.24 -29.18 2.93
C SER A 122 2.36 -28.09 3.53
N THR A 123 1.77 -28.33 4.69
CA THR A 123 0.95 -27.35 5.43
C THR A 123 1.70 -26.08 5.83
N GLU A 124 3.03 -26.16 6.03
CA GLU A 124 3.87 -25.00 6.33
C GLU A 124 4.06 -24.13 5.08
N ILE A 125 4.25 -24.76 3.94
CA ILE A 125 4.39 -24.09 2.64
C ILE A 125 3.05 -23.47 2.26
N GLU A 126 1.95 -24.23 2.35
CA GLU A 126 0.60 -23.75 2.10
C GLU A 126 0.26 -22.52 2.96
N LEU A 127 0.68 -22.51 4.23
CA LEU A 127 0.51 -21.35 5.11
C LEU A 127 1.21 -20.10 4.55
N VAL A 128 2.50 -20.22 4.20
CA VAL A 128 3.26 -19.09 3.65
C VAL A 128 2.65 -18.60 2.33
N CYS A 129 2.27 -19.54 1.47
CA CYS A 129 1.60 -19.27 0.20
C CYS A 129 0.29 -18.54 0.38
N ARG A 130 -0.53 -18.98 1.33
CA ARG A 130 -1.79 -18.32 1.69
C ARG A 130 -1.55 -16.91 2.17
N LEU A 131 -0.60 -16.70 3.10
CA LEU A 131 -0.27 -15.38 3.63
C LEU A 131 0.24 -14.44 2.54
N TYR A 132 1.10 -14.93 1.64
CA TYR A 132 1.56 -14.17 0.49
C TYR A 132 0.39 -13.77 -0.44
N ASN A 133 -0.50 -14.70 -0.76
CA ASN A 133 -1.61 -14.45 -1.68
C ASN A 133 -2.72 -13.58 -1.05
N GLU A 134 -3.07 -13.82 0.22
CA GLU A 134 -4.16 -13.14 0.92
C GLU A 134 -3.78 -11.73 1.36
N TYR A 135 -2.59 -11.58 1.94
CA TYR A 135 -2.15 -10.31 2.53
C TYR A 135 -1.11 -9.55 1.68
N LYS A 136 -0.65 -10.13 0.56
CA LYS A 136 0.38 -9.54 -0.30
C LYS A 136 1.64 -9.12 0.47
N ILE A 137 2.03 -9.93 1.47
CA ILE A 137 3.22 -9.69 2.27
C ILE A 137 4.40 -10.38 1.59
N PRO A 138 5.44 -9.64 1.17
CA PRO A 138 6.68 -10.23 0.67
C PRO A 138 7.21 -11.25 1.67
N SER A 139 7.50 -12.47 1.21
CA SER A 139 7.85 -13.58 2.09
C SER A 139 9.15 -14.25 1.67
N ALA A 140 9.86 -14.84 2.62
CA ALA A 140 10.99 -15.73 2.35
C ALA A 140 11.06 -16.89 3.36
N PHE A 141 11.57 -18.03 2.91
CA PHE A 141 11.93 -19.14 3.79
C PHE A 141 13.36 -18.95 4.28
N ILE A 142 13.55 -19.04 5.60
CA ILE A 142 14.84 -18.94 6.24
C ILE A 142 15.24 -20.35 6.71
N LEU A 143 16.26 -20.91 6.12
CA LEU A 143 16.83 -22.20 6.54
C LEU A 143 17.93 -21.93 7.57
N THR A 144 17.66 -22.23 8.84
CA THR A 144 18.64 -22.12 9.94
C THR A 144 19.44 -23.41 10.09
N ASN A 145 20.54 -23.37 10.85
CA ASN A 145 21.42 -24.49 11.09
C ASN A 145 21.93 -25.19 9.82
N CYS A 146 22.15 -24.42 8.75
CA CYS A 146 22.68 -24.97 7.50
C CYS A 146 24.11 -25.49 7.62
N ASP A 147 24.85 -25.08 8.66
CA ASP A 147 26.17 -25.59 9.03
C ASP A 147 26.13 -27.02 9.58
N LEU A 148 24.98 -27.46 10.08
CA LEU A 148 24.75 -28.79 10.65
C LEU A 148 24.00 -29.72 9.70
N ALA A 149 23.33 -29.18 8.69
CA ALA A 149 22.60 -29.93 7.70
C ALA A 149 23.52 -30.44 6.59
N SER A 150 23.26 -31.64 6.09
CA SER A 150 23.89 -32.11 4.86
C SER A 150 23.33 -31.38 3.63
N GLN A 151 24.09 -31.34 2.55
CA GLN A 151 23.60 -30.74 1.29
C GLN A 151 22.32 -31.44 0.81
N ALA A 152 22.24 -32.76 0.92
CA ALA A 152 21.06 -33.56 0.55
C ALA A 152 19.79 -33.14 1.36
N GLN A 153 19.94 -32.79 2.65
CA GLN A 153 18.83 -32.29 3.48
C GLN A 153 18.36 -30.91 3.02
N ILE A 154 19.30 -30.03 2.72
CA ILE A 154 19.00 -28.68 2.20
C ILE A 154 18.27 -28.78 0.85
N ASP A 155 18.82 -29.59 -0.07
CA ASP A 155 18.24 -29.78 -1.41
C ASP A 155 16.82 -30.40 -1.34
N ALA A 156 16.60 -31.34 -0.41
CA ALA A 156 15.27 -31.92 -0.18
C ALA A 156 14.26 -30.85 0.24
N ILE A 157 14.63 -29.95 1.17
CA ILE A 157 13.77 -28.84 1.62
C ILE A 157 13.50 -27.88 0.47
N GLU A 158 14.54 -27.45 -0.25
CA GLU A 158 14.39 -26.54 -1.40
C GLU A 158 13.49 -27.13 -2.49
N ASN A 159 13.62 -28.42 -2.77
CA ASN A 159 12.78 -29.11 -3.75
C ASN A 159 11.31 -29.18 -3.33
N ILE A 160 11.03 -29.36 -2.04
CA ILE A 160 9.66 -29.34 -1.53
C ILE A 160 9.07 -27.93 -1.71
N ILE A 161 9.81 -26.89 -1.33
CA ILE A 161 9.36 -25.49 -1.47
C ILE A 161 9.11 -25.12 -2.94
N LYS A 162 9.99 -25.56 -3.85
CA LYS A 162 9.89 -25.25 -5.30
C LYS A 162 8.74 -25.96 -6.01
N LYS A 163 8.26 -27.11 -5.47
CA LYS A 163 7.14 -27.85 -6.09
C LYS A 163 5.86 -27.04 -6.23
N ASP A 164 5.60 -26.14 -5.30
CA ASP A 164 4.37 -25.34 -5.29
C ASP A 164 4.38 -24.14 -6.25
N LYS A 165 5.42 -24.06 -7.14
CA LYS A 165 5.56 -23.02 -8.20
C LYS A 165 5.47 -21.58 -7.72
N ILE A 166 5.71 -21.32 -6.44
CA ILE A 166 5.66 -19.98 -5.88
C ILE A 166 7.08 -19.42 -5.88
N ASN A 167 7.22 -18.22 -6.40
CA ASN A 167 8.51 -17.50 -6.44
C ASN A 167 8.81 -16.88 -5.07
N ILE A 168 8.98 -17.72 -4.04
CA ILE A 168 9.37 -17.31 -2.69
C ILE A 168 10.84 -17.66 -2.48
N ASP A 169 11.63 -16.67 -2.06
CA ASP A 169 13.07 -16.85 -1.84
C ASP A 169 13.36 -17.84 -0.69
N VAL A 170 14.45 -18.60 -0.86
CA VAL A 170 15.00 -19.46 0.19
C VAL A 170 16.38 -18.93 0.58
N ILE A 171 16.53 -18.53 1.84
CA ILE A 171 17.77 -17.94 2.36
C ILE A 171 18.40 -18.89 3.38
N LYS A 172 19.63 -19.33 3.10
CA LYS A 172 20.40 -20.23 3.98
C LYS A 172 21.14 -19.42 5.03
N ILE A 173 21.03 -19.83 6.29
CA ILE A 173 21.57 -19.09 7.45
C ILE A 173 22.36 -20.03 8.35
N CYS A 174 23.52 -19.57 8.79
CA CYS A 174 24.22 -20.00 9.98
C CYS A 174 24.29 -18.82 10.96
N SER A 175 23.51 -18.87 12.03
CA SER A 175 23.40 -17.73 12.98
C SER A 175 24.48 -17.74 14.06
N ILE A 176 25.05 -18.89 14.36
CA ILE A 176 25.95 -19.10 15.53
C ILE A 176 27.18 -19.86 15.10
N SER A 177 28.37 -19.33 15.43
CA SER A 177 29.61 -20.08 15.27
C SER A 177 29.65 -21.27 16.24
N LYS A 178 29.84 -22.47 15.73
CA LYS A 178 29.93 -23.71 16.52
C LYS A 178 31.27 -24.39 16.26
N LYS A 179 31.85 -24.95 17.32
CA LYS A 179 33.06 -25.77 17.21
C LYS A 179 32.69 -27.14 16.66
N LYS A 180 33.32 -27.56 15.55
CA LYS A 180 33.17 -28.89 14.97
C LYS A 180 34.00 -29.90 15.74
N ARG A 181 33.73 -31.21 15.49
CA ARG A 181 34.46 -32.31 16.12
C ARG A 181 35.97 -32.31 15.77
N ASP A 182 36.32 -31.78 14.60
CA ASP A 182 37.70 -31.65 14.15
C ASP A 182 38.44 -30.41 14.73
N GLY A 183 37.78 -29.67 15.61
CA GLY A 183 38.32 -28.44 16.24
C GLY A 183 38.12 -27.18 15.43
N SER A 184 37.71 -27.25 14.16
CA SER A 184 37.35 -26.08 13.35
C SER A 184 36.07 -25.44 13.88
N LYS A 185 35.86 -24.14 13.52
CA LYS A 185 34.63 -23.42 13.83
C LYS A 185 33.82 -23.16 12.56
N THR A 186 32.52 -23.21 12.66
CA THR A 186 31.64 -22.70 11.60
C THR A 186 31.62 -21.19 11.65
N GLU A 187 31.68 -20.56 10.48
CA GLU A 187 31.50 -19.10 10.39
C GLU A 187 30.03 -18.78 10.13
N PRO A 188 29.48 -17.78 10.79
CA PRO A 188 28.12 -17.32 10.50
C PRO A 188 28.02 -16.77 9.07
N PHE A 189 26.87 -17.05 8.39
CA PHE A 189 26.64 -16.59 7.03
C PHE A 189 25.14 -16.36 6.75
N GLY A 190 24.86 -15.65 5.65
CA GLY A 190 23.51 -15.43 5.10
C GLY A 190 22.81 -14.20 5.63
N LYS A 191 23.39 -13.47 6.62
CA LYS A 191 22.84 -12.24 7.18
C LYS A 191 22.57 -11.20 6.11
N GLU A 192 23.54 -10.94 5.23
CA GLU A 192 23.45 -9.89 4.20
C GLU A 192 22.26 -10.11 3.26
N LYS A 193 22.04 -11.37 2.84
CA LYS A 193 20.89 -11.73 1.98
C LYS A 193 19.57 -11.48 2.68
N ALA A 194 19.48 -11.83 3.96
CA ALA A 194 18.25 -11.61 4.73
C ALA A 194 17.99 -10.12 4.99
N VAL A 195 19.02 -9.34 5.35
CA VAL A 195 18.91 -7.88 5.49
C VAL A 195 18.50 -7.24 4.16
N LYS A 196 19.15 -7.61 3.07
CA LYS A 196 18.81 -7.12 1.73
C LYS A 196 17.33 -7.39 1.42
N LYS A 197 16.84 -8.61 1.68
CA LYS A 197 15.43 -8.97 1.45
C LYS A 197 14.47 -8.11 2.28
N VAL A 198 14.79 -7.82 3.57
CA VAL A 198 13.97 -6.91 4.40
C VAL A 198 13.90 -5.53 3.77
N LEU A 199 15.04 -4.98 3.38
CA LEU A 199 15.12 -3.64 2.82
C LEU A 199 14.39 -3.54 1.46
N GLU A 200 14.62 -4.49 0.55
CA GLU A 200 13.94 -4.54 -0.75
C GLU A 200 12.42 -4.63 -0.59
N ALA A 201 11.95 -5.55 0.22
CA ALA A 201 10.52 -5.74 0.48
C ALA A 201 9.88 -4.52 1.15
N SER A 202 10.61 -3.88 2.09
CA SER A 202 10.14 -2.66 2.75
C SER A 202 10.11 -1.48 1.79
N TYR A 203 11.12 -1.33 0.94
CA TYR A 203 11.16 -0.27 -0.07
C TYR A 203 9.96 -0.36 -1.02
N GLU A 204 9.72 -1.55 -1.59
CA GLU A 204 8.61 -1.78 -2.50
C GLU A 204 7.26 -1.51 -1.82
N LYS A 205 7.06 -2.07 -0.63
CA LYS A 205 5.77 -2.00 0.07
C LYS A 205 5.44 -0.58 0.53
N VAL A 206 6.41 0.15 1.08
CA VAL A 206 6.21 1.55 1.48
C VAL A 206 5.97 2.43 0.28
N GLY A 207 6.69 2.23 -0.83
CA GLY A 207 6.46 2.94 -2.09
C GLY A 207 5.03 2.76 -2.61
N GLN A 208 4.52 1.53 -2.60
CA GLN A 208 3.14 1.21 -2.97
C GLN A 208 2.12 1.91 -2.07
N GLU A 209 2.30 1.85 -0.75
CA GLU A 209 1.33 2.45 0.19
C GLU A 209 1.34 3.99 0.13
N LEU A 210 2.51 4.61 -0.05
CA LEU A 210 2.60 6.05 -0.28
C LEU A 210 1.89 6.46 -1.58
N ALA A 211 2.11 5.70 -2.66
CA ALA A 211 1.44 5.92 -3.94
C ALA A 211 -0.09 5.79 -3.81
N LYS A 212 -0.58 4.77 -3.11
CA LYS A 212 -2.01 4.60 -2.81
C LYS A 212 -2.58 5.77 -2.03
N ALA A 213 -1.88 6.23 -0.98
CA ALA A 213 -2.32 7.35 -0.17
C ALA A 213 -2.49 8.63 -1.00
N VAL A 214 -1.55 8.90 -1.92
CA VAL A 214 -1.64 10.04 -2.85
C VAL A 214 -2.85 9.90 -3.78
N CYS A 215 -3.03 8.74 -4.43
CA CYS A 215 -4.18 8.49 -5.30
C CYS A 215 -5.52 8.65 -4.57
N MET A 216 -5.63 8.13 -3.33
CA MET A 216 -6.86 8.22 -2.54
C MET A 216 -7.18 9.67 -2.17
N ASN A 217 -6.18 10.45 -1.76
CA ASN A 217 -6.36 11.86 -1.45
C ASN A 217 -6.79 12.67 -2.68
N CYS A 218 -6.17 12.42 -3.84
CA CYS A 218 -6.60 13.04 -5.11
C CYS A 218 -8.06 12.69 -5.42
N LYS A 219 -8.42 11.42 -5.30
CA LYS A 219 -9.81 10.96 -5.51
C LYS A 219 -10.79 11.68 -4.59
N GLU A 220 -10.53 11.75 -3.27
CA GLU A 220 -11.40 12.45 -2.31
C GLU A 220 -11.55 13.95 -2.65
N LYS A 221 -10.47 14.59 -3.11
CA LYS A 221 -10.53 15.98 -3.57
C LYS A 221 -11.43 16.14 -4.80
N PHE A 222 -11.32 15.24 -5.78
CA PHE A 222 -12.19 15.25 -6.96
C PHE A 222 -13.66 15.02 -6.60
N GLU A 223 -13.95 14.08 -5.71
CA GLU A 223 -15.31 13.83 -5.23
C GLU A 223 -15.92 15.07 -4.56
N ARG A 224 -15.17 15.70 -3.66
CA ARG A 224 -15.61 16.94 -2.97
C ARG A 224 -15.85 18.07 -3.96
N LEU A 225 -14.96 18.25 -4.93
CA LEU A 225 -15.14 19.31 -5.92
C LEU A 225 -16.38 19.07 -6.77
N LYS A 226 -16.60 17.84 -7.21
CA LYS A 226 -17.81 17.48 -7.95
C LYS A 226 -19.07 17.88 -7.16
N GLU A 227 -19.12 17.56 -5.86
CA GLU A 227 -20.22 17.96 -4.98
C GLU A 227 -20.35 19.48 -4.83
N ASP A 228 -19.22 20.21 -4.73
CA ASP A 228 -19.22 21.67 -4.64
C ASP A 228 -19.75 22.31 -5.92
N ILE A 229 -19.39 21.79 -7.09
CA ILE A 229 -19.90 22.24 -8.39
C ILE A 229 -21.39 21.96 -8.48
N HIS A 230 -21.85 20.77 -8.10
CA HIS A 230 -23.28 20.43 -8.06
C HIS A 230 -24.06 21.42 -7.19
N ARG A 231 -23.55 21.75 -6.00
CA ARG A 231 -24.18 22.74 -5.11
C ARG A 231 -24.23 24.14 -5.74
N LYS A 232 -23.19 24.56 -6.46
CA LYS A 232 -23.18 25.84 -7.20
C LYS A 232 -24.21 25.85 -8.32
N ILE A 233 -24.31 24.77 -9.10
CA ILE A 233 -25.31 24.62 -10.16
C ILE A 233 -26.74 24.68 -9.56
N ASP A 234 -26.97 24.02 -8.42
CA ASP A 234 -28.29 24.05 -7.75
C ASP A 234 -28.66 25.45 -7.29
N ASN A 235 -27.72 26.20 -6.75
CA ASN A 235 -27.90 27.54 -6.22
C ASN A 235 -27.83 28.64 -7.28
N SER A 236 -27.46 28.33 -8.53
CA SER A 236 -27.38 29.30 -9.60
C SER A 236 -28.77 29.77 -10.02
N ASN A 237 -28.87 31.09 -10.29
CA ASN A 237 -30.10 31.73 -10.77
C ASN A 237 -30.18 31.63 -12.30
N ILE A 238 -30.16 30.42 -12.85
CA ILE A 238 -30.31 30.19 -14.29
C ILE A 238 -31.70 30.68 -14.69
N SER A 239 -31.75 31.79 -15.42
CA SER A 239 -32.98 32.32 -15.99
C SER A 239 -32.97 32.16 -17.50
N ILE A 240 -33.97 31.45 -18.03
CA ILE A 240 -34.13 31.21 -19.50
C ILE A 240 -34.40 32.56 -20.25
N PHE A 241 -34.78 33.64 -19.52
CA PHE A 241 -35.08 34.91 -20.10
C PHE A 241 -33.89 35.88 -20.22
N ASN A 242 -32.73 35.50 -19.71
CA ASN A 242 -31.56 36.39 -19.70
C ASN A 242 -30.29 35.61 -20.03
N MET A 243 -30.05 35.37 -21.32
CA MET A 243 -28.89 34.61 -21.85
C MET A 243 -27.55 35.25 -21.37
N ASP A 244 -27.51 36.59 -21.21
CA ASP A 244 -26.30 37.28 -20.73
C ASP A 244 -25.88 36.92 -19.31
N ASN A 245 -26.83 36.48 -18.46
CA ASN A 245 -26.50 35.98 -17.10
C ASN A 245 -25.98 34.55 -17.09
N ILE A 246 -26.33 33.76 -18.09
CA ILE A 246 -25.88 32.37 -18.20
C ILE A 246 -24.38 32.35 -18.47
N ASP A 247 -23.89 33.15 -19.40
CA ASP A 247 -22.46 33.22 -19.71
C ASP A 247 -21.65 33.62 -18.49
N SER A 248 -22.12 34.58 -17.68
CA SER A 248 -21.41 35.01 -16.45
C SER A 248 -21.43 33.96 -15.34
N GLU A 249 -22.49 33.19 -15.22
CA GLU A 249 -22.59 32.04 -14.26
C GLU A 249 -21.71 30.85 -14.72
N LEU A 250 -21.64 30.63 -16.05
CA LEU A 250 -20.78 29.68 -16.70
C LEU A 250 -19.31 30.02 -16.54
N ASP A 251 -18.94 31.28 -16.77
CA ASP A 251 -17.60 31.81 -16.53
C ASP A 251 -17.20 31.62 -15.05
N SER A 252 -18.14 31.80 -14.13
CA SER A 252 -17.93 31.58 -12.70
C SER A 252 -17.68 30.13 -12.39
N VAL A 253 -18.45 29.20 -12.96
CA VAL A 253 -18.26 27.73 -12.78
C VAL A 253 -17.00 27.28 -13.49
N SER A 254 -16.78 27.69 -14.74
CA SER A 254 -15.56 27.40 -15.51
C SER A 254 -14.31 27.92 -14.82
N SER A 255 -14.33 29.15 -14.33
CA SER A 255 -13.25 29.76 -13.55
C SER A 255 -13.03 29.04 -12.23
N ALA A 256 -14.08 28.63 -11.52
CA ALA A 256 -13.96 27.86 -10.28
C ALA A 256 -13.33 26.51 -10.52
N VAL A 257 -13.68 25.84 -11.60
CA VAL A 257 -13.11 24.55 -12.00
C VAL A 257 -11.68 24.70 -12.51
N SER A 258 -11.42 25.70 -13.36
CA SER A 258 -10.07 26.01 -13.84
C SER A 258 -9.13 26.40 -12.70
N ASN A 259 -9.61 27.26 -11.76
CA ASN A 259 -8.86 27.64 -10.57
C ASN A 259 -8.65 26.48 -9.62
N PHE A 260 -9.58 25.52 -9.55
CA PHE A 260 -9.38 24.30 -8.80
C PHE A 260 -8.36 23.37 -9.46
N CYS A 261 -8.42 23.18 -10.77
CA CYS A 261 -7.40 22.38 -11.45
C CYS A 261 -6.01 23.02 -11.30
N LYS A 262 -5.93 24.34 -11.43
CA LYS A 262 -4.70 25.09 -11.12
C LYS A 262 -4.36 25.06 -9.63
N GLY A 263 -5.33 25.19 -8.73
CA GLY A 263 -5.18 25.14 -7.30
C GLY A 263 -4.97 23.72 -6.78
N SER A 264 -5.43 22.68 -7.46
CA SER A 264 -5.14 21.27 -7.11
C SER A 264 -3.72 20.89 -7.48
N VAL A 265 -3.18 21.46 -8.56
CA VAL A 265 -1.75 21.44 -8.83
C VAL A 265 -1.02 22.21 -7.72
N PHE A 266 -1.55 23.37 -7.29
CA PHE A 266 -0.98 24.17 -6.20
C PHE A 266 -1.11 23.49 -4.82
N ASP A 267 -2.27 22.91 -4.50
CA ASP A 267 -2.47 22.15 -3.25
C ASP A 267 -1.78 20.79 -3.26
N MET A 268 -1.53 20.22 -4.43
CA MET A 268 -0.60 19.11 -4.57
C MET A 268 0.82 19.56 -4.28
N ASP A 269 1.21 20.77 -4.65
CA ASP A 269 2.51 21.37 -4.27
C ASP A 269 2.59 21.67 -2.75
N GLU A 270 1.47 21.75 -2.02
CA GLU A 270 1.44 21.89 -0.57
C GLU A 270 1.31 20.52 0.14
N PHE A 271 0.53 19.60 -0.40
CA PHE A 271 0.39 18.20 0.08
C PHE A 271 1.57 17.34 -0.37
N LEU A 272 2.03 17.50 -1.61
CA LEU A 272 3.16 16.78 -2.17
C LEU A 272 4.51 17.14 -1.53
N PRO A 273 4.84 18.38 -1.14
CA PRO A 273 6.08 18.61 -0.42
C PRO A 273 6.17 17.85 0.87
N SER A 274 5.09 17.64 1.62
CA SER A 274 5.11 16.80 2.82
C SER A 274 5.24 15.33 2.49
N SER A 275 4.53 14.85 1.49
CA SER A 275 4.62 13.47 0.98
C SER A 275 5.93 13.23 0.24
N TYR A 276 6.39 14.19 -0.56
CA TYR A 276 7.67 14.14 -1.27
C TYR A 276 8.86 14.27 -0.33
N LYS A 277 8.77 15.10 0.70
CA LYS A 277 9.78 15.18 1.76
C LYS A 277 9.85 13.88 2.57
N SER A 278 8.71 13.29 2.86
CA SER A 278 8.63 11.97 3.51
C SER A 278 9.18 10.88 2.60
N TYR A 279 8.88 10.91 1.32
CA TYR A 279 9.40 10.00 0.31
C TYR A 279 10.91 10.15 0.12
N ASN A 280 11.44 11.37 0.02
CA ASN A 280 12.87 11.60 -0.06
C ASN A 280 13.61 11.14 1.20
N SER A 281 13.04 11.35 2.38
CA SER A 281 13.59 10.83 3.64
C SER A 281 13.59 9.29 3.65
N PHE A 282 12.54 8.67 3.12
CA PHE A 282 12.43 7.24 2.94
C PHE A 282 13.48 6.71 1.94
N ILE A 283 13.57 7.29 0.74
CA ILE A 283 14.58 6.88 -0.26
C ILE A 283 16.00 6.97 0.27
N ASN A 284 16.32 8.04 0.99
CA ASN A 284 17.66 8.26 1.52
C ASN A 284 18.02 7.29 2.67
N ALA A 285 17.03 6.72 3.36
CA ALA A 285 17.26 5.72 4.40
C ALA A 285 17.66 4.33 3.86
N PHE A 286 17.41 4.06 2.56
CA PHE A 286 17.69 2.75 1.96
C PHE A 286 18.97 2.75 1.11
N PRO A 287 19.80 1.69 1.22
CA PRO A 287 20.94 1.50 0.34
C PRO A 287 20.51 1.46 -1.14
N VAL A 288 21.37 1.98 -2.03
CA VAL A 288 21.08 2.06 -3.49
C VAL A 288 20.77 0.69 -4.08
N GLU A 289 21.50 -0.35 -3.65
CA GLU A 289 21.32 -1.73 -4.12
C GLU A 289 20.00 -2.39 -3.65
N CYS A 290 19.27 -1.76 -2.76
CA CYS A 290 17.95 -2.22 -2.29
C CYS A 290 16.79 -1.45 -2.94
N LYS A 291 17.09 -0.41 -3.73
CA LYS A 291 16.09 0.39 -4.41
C LYS A 291 15.64 -0.34 -5.68
N GLY A 292 14.40 -0.79 -5.66
CA GLY A 292 13.73 -1.35 -6.82
C GLY A 292 13.11 -0.27 -7.72
N LYS A 293 12.04 -0.64 -8.43
CA LYS A 293 11.25 0.28 -9.24
C LYS A 293 10.68 1.40 -8.38
N ASP A 294 10.77 2.63 -8.86
CA ASP A 294 10.26 3.81 -8.16
C ASP A 294 8.75 3.99 -8.39
N ILE A 295 7.97 3.13 -7.73
CA ILE A 295 6.51 3.07 -7.84
C ILE A 295 5.85 4.40 -7.46
N PHE A 296 6.46 5.14 -6.51
CA PHE A 296 5.91 6.41 -6.07
C PHE A 296 6.02 7.46 -7.17
N ASN A 297 7.21 7.67 -7.75
CA ASN A 297 7.41 8.63 -8.84
C ASN A 297 6.62 8.24 -10.09
N ASP A 298 6.60 6.96 -10.47
CA ASP A 298 5.79 6.48 -11.61
C ASP A 298 4.29 6.81 -11.41
N THR A 299 3.79 6.65 -10.18
CA THR A 299 2.40 6.97 -9.85
C THR A 299 2.16 8.47 -9.85
N PHE A 300 3.11 9.24 -9.36
CA PHE A 300 3.07 10.69 -9.34
C PHE A 300 3.00 11.26 -10.76
N ASP A 301 3.84 10.80 -11.68
CA ASP A 301 3.82 11.18 -13.09
C ASP A 301 2.48 10.83 -13.76
N THR A 302 1.91 9.69 -13.39
CA THR A 302 0.57 9.28 -13.86
C THR A 302 -0.52 10.23 -13.36
N ILE A 303 -0.46 10.65 -12.09
CA ILE A 303 -1.41 11.62 -11.53
C ILE A 303 -1.26 12.97 -12.21
N HIS A 304 -0.02 13.45 -12.43
CA HIS A 304 0.24 14.67 -13.21
C HIS A 304 -0.37 14.58 -14.60
N THR A 305 -0.18 13.49 -15.32
CA THR A 305 -0.78 13.27 -16.64
C THR A 305 -2.31 13.37 -16.59
N ILE A 306 -2.94 12.75 -15.58
CA ILE A 306 -4.40 12.82 -15.37
C ILE A 306 -4.83 14.27 -15.13
N LEU A 307 -4.09 15.03 -14.32
CA LEU A 307 -4.41 16.42 -14.00
C LEU A 307 -4.18 17.35 -15.20
N ASP A 308 -3.12 17.15 -15.96
CA ASP A 308 -2.81 17.90 -17.17
C ASP A 308 -3.85 17.68 -18.27
N ASP A 309 -4.27 16.43 -18.48
CA ASP A 309 -5.37 16.10 -19.39
C ASP A 309 -6.66 16.83 -18.98
N TYR A 310 -6.90 16.94 -17.68
CA TYR A 310 -8.05 17.65 -17.13
C TYR A 310 -7.95 19.15 -17.31
N SER A 311 -6.77 19.74 -17.05
CA SER A 311 -6.59 21.20 -17.17
C SER A 311 -6.61 21.67 -18.63
N ASN A 312 -6.15 20.83 -19.56
CA ASN A 312 -5.97 21.21 -20.96
C ASN A 312 -7.13 20.76 -21.88
N ASN A 313 -7.79 19.63 -21.59
CA ASN A 313 -8.75 19.01 -22.51
C ASN A 313 -10.09 18.64 -21.86
N GLY A 314 -10.19 18.59 -20.53
CA GLY A 314 -11.30 17.90 -19.87
C GLY A 314 -12.43 18.76 -19.35
N LEU A 315 -12.19 20.04 -19.14
CA LEU A 315 -13.13 20.92 -18.46
C LEU A 315 -13.70 22.00 -19.35
N ASN A 316 -14.05 21.62 -20.57
CA ASN A 316 -14.87 22.50 -21.39
C ASN A 316 -16.32 22.46 -20.88
N ILE A 317 -16.52 23.09 -19.69
CA ILE A 317 -17.86 23.26 -19.10
C ILE A 317 -18.74 24.08 -20.05
N GLU A 318 -18.16 25.02 -20.77
CA GLU A 318 -18.85 25.77 -21.83
C GLU A 318 -19.51 24.81 -22.81
N ARG A 319 -18.78 23.82 -23.31
CA ARG A 319 -19.33 22.80 -24.20
C ARG A 319 -20.41 21.93 -23.53
N VAL A 320 -20.23 21.54 -22.26
CA VAL A 320 -21.26 20.78 -21.52
C VAL A 320 -22.55 21.55 -21.40
N VAL A 321 -22.45 22.85 -21.27
CA VAL A 321 -23.63 23.74 -21.21
C VAL A 321 -24.20 23.99 -22.56
N GLU A 322 -23.38 24.27 -23.58
CA GLU A 322 -23.83 24.33 -24.98
C GLU A 322 -24.59 23.06 -25.36
N ASP A 323 -24.01 21.88 -25.10
CA ASP A 323 -24.67 20.58 -25.33
C ASP A 323 -26.00 20.44 -24.54
N ALA A 324 -26.12 21.05 -23.36
CA ALA A 324 -27.35 21.04 -22.56
C ALA A 324 -28.43 21.95 -23.17
N PHE A 325 -28.03 23.10 -23.72
CA PHE A 325 -28.93 24.02 -24.42
C PHE A 325 -29.35 23.48 -25.80
N ASP A 326 -28.43 22.92 -26.57
CA ASP A 326 -28.74 22.29 -27.85
C ASP A 326 -29.77 21.15 -27.70
N LYS A 327 -29.61 20.33 -26.62
CA LYS A 327 -30.61 19.31 -26.27
C LYS A 327 -31.95 19.90 -25.87
N LEU A 328 -32.00 21.13 -25.36
CA LEU A 328 -33.23 21.82 -25.01
C LEU A 328 -33.93 22.39 -26.24
N GLU A 329 -33.16 22.89 -27.24
CA GLU A 329 -33.67 23.46 -28.50
C GLU A 329 -34.13 22.35 -29.46
N ASP A 330 -33.56 21.15 -29.36
CA ASP A 330 -33.95 19.98 -30.13
C ASP A 330 -35.32 19.48 -29.64
N GLY A 331 -36.42 20.15 -30.12
CA GLY A 331 -37.80 20.01 -29.63
C GLY A 331 -38.36 18.58 -29.60
N ASN A 332 -37.65 17.60 -30.18
CA ASN A 332 -37.98 16.18 -30.16
C ASN A 332 -38.04 15.50 -28.78
N ILE A 333 -37.33 16.05 -27.77
CA ILE A 333 -37.33 15.49 -26.42
C ILE A 333 -38.66 15.83 -25.73
N PHE A 334 -39.21 17.02 -25.98
CA PHE A 334 -40.44 17.50 -25.34
C PHE A 334 -41.71 16.90 -25.97
N GLU A 335 -41.73 16.62 -27.27
CA GLU A 335 -42.81 15.87 -27.94
C GLU A 335 -42.91 14.43 -27.46
N LYS A 336 -41.79 13.78 -27.14
CA LYS A 336 -41.79 12.39 -26.69
C LYS A 336 -42.30 12.19 -25.25
N ILE A 337 -42.23 13.23 -24.39
CA ILE A 337 -42.61 13.13 -22.96
C ILE A 337 -44.06 13.58 -22.74
N GLY A 338 -44.70 14.24 -23.70
CA GLY A 338 -46.16 14.58 -23.67
C GLY A 338 -46.57 15.51 -22.52
N ALA A 339 -45.62 16.24 -21.93
CA ALA A 339 -45.86 17.06 -20.75
C ALA A 339 -45.83 18.55 -21.08
N VAL A 340 -46.78 19.31 -20.51
CA VAL A 340 -46.74 20.78 -20.53
C VAL A 340 -45.59 21.21 -19.58
N PHE A 341 -44.44 21.52 -20.16
CA PHE A 341 -43.29 21.97 -19.38
C PHE A 341 -43.49 23.43 -18.94
N THR A 342 -43.54 23.62 -17.63
CA THR A 342 -43.42 24.95 -17.05
C THR A 342 -41.96 25.45 -17.16
N ILE A 343 -41.75 26.77 -17.07
CA ILE A 343 -40.42 27.36 -17.05
C ILE A 343 -39.54 26.69 -16.00
N GLY A 344 -40.09 26.37 -14.85
CA GLY A 344 -39.37 25.68 -13.78
C GLY A 344 -38.85 24.28 -14.13
N SER A 345 -39.61 23.51 -14.93
CA SER A 345 -39.18 22.18 -15.36
C SER A 345 -38.07 22.26 -16.42
N LYS A 346 -38.03 23.28 -17.25
CA LYS A 346 -36.94 23.52 -18.19
C LYS A 346 -35.64 23.88 -17.48
N ILE A 347 -35.70 24.74 -16.45
CA ILE A 347 -34.54 25.07 -15.60
C ILE A 347 -33.98 23.84 -14.90
N LEU A 348 -34.86 22.99 -14.34
CA LEU A 348 -34.44 21.75 -13.71
C LEU A 348 -33.77 20.79 -14.68
N PHE A 349 -34.28 20.72 -15.92
CA PHE A 349 -33.68 19.89 -16.98
C PHE A 349 -32.28 20.37 -17.35
N ILE A 350 -32.08 21.68 -17.56
CA ILE A 350 -30.75 22.27 -17.84
C ILE A 350 -29.78 21.95 -16.71
N LYS A 351 -30.17 22.21 -15.45
CA LYS A 351 -29.33 21.94 -14.29
C LYS A 351 -28.95 20.44 -14.21
N SER A 352 -29.90 19.53 -14.48
CA SER A 352 -29.66 18.10 -14.50
C SER A 352 -28.65 17.74 -15.58
N THR A 353 -28.82 18.26 -16.82
CA THR A 353 -27.95 17.94 -17.94
C THR A 353 -26.53 18.46 -17.72
N ILE A 354 -26.38 19.66 -17.16
CA ILE A 354 -25.05 20.20 -16.78
C ILE A 354 -24.40 19.32 -15.72
N LYS A 355 -25.14 18.87 -14.70
CA LYS A 355 -24.62 17.97 -13.67
C LYS A 355 -24.18 16.63 -14.26
N GLU A 356 -24.97 16.07 -15.20
CA GLU A 356 -24.60 14.82 -15.89
C GLU A 356 -23.28 14.97 -16.65
N GLY A 357 -23.08 16.11 -17.36
CA GLY A 357 -21.83 16.39 -18.04
C GLY A 357 -20.64 16.56 -17.07
N VAL A 358 -20.85 17.25 -15.95
CA VAL A 358 -19.86 17.35 -14.86
C VAL A 358 -19.53 15.99 -14.31
N ASP A 359 -20.54 15.15 -14.04
CA ASP A 359 -20.35 13.79 -13.55
C ASP A 359 -19.52 12.94 -14.53
N GLU A 360 -19.79 13.03 -15.84
CA GLU A 360 -19.03 12.30 -16.84
C GLU A 360 -17.54 12.65 -16.79
N ILE A 361 -17.24 13.93 -16.71
CA ILE A 361 -15.87 14.44 -16.64
C ILE A 361 -15.17 13.91 -15.38
N PHE A 362 -15.75 14.15 -14.21
CA PHE A 362 -15.14 13.74 -12.94
C PHE A 362 -15.03 12.23 -12.78
N ASN A 363 -16.03 11.48 -13.24
CA ASN A 363 -16.01 10.03 -13.16
C ASN A 363 -14.91 9.41 -14.05
N LYS A 364 -14.48 10.05 -15.12
CA LYS A 364 -13.32 9.61 -15.91
C LYS A 364 -12.03 9.70 -15.08
N ALA A 365 -11.78 10.83 -14.39
CA ALA A 365 -10.60 10.98 -13.53
C ALA A 365 -10.62 10.04 -12.34
N ILE A 366 -11.74 10.00 -11.63
CA ILE A 366 -11.92 9.11 -10.48
C ILE A 366 -11.71 7.65 -10.91
N SER A 367 -12.20 7.26 -12.10
CA SER A 367 -11.99 5.91 -12.64
C SER A 367 -10.52 5.64 -13.00
N ALA A 368 -9.79 6.64 -13.52
CA ALA A 368 -8.36 6.53 -13.79
C ALA A 368 -7.58 6.36 -12.48
N LEU A 369 -7.88 7.17 -11.45
CA LEU A 369 -7.28 7.03 -10.11
C LEU A 369 -7.60 5.66 -9.47
N ASN A 370 -8.84 5.17 -9.60
CA ASN A 370 -9.21 3.84 -9.11
C ASN A 370 -8.42 2.73 -9.82
N ARG A 371 -8.22 2.81 -11.14
CA ARG A 371 -7.37 1.86 -11.87
C ARG A 371 -5.94 1.89 -11.34
N GLN A 372 -5.39 3.08 -11.10
CA GLN A 372 -4.05 3.22 -10.54
C GLN A 372 -3.96 2.60 -9.13
N ILE A 373 -4.93 2.87 -8.24
CA ILE A 373 -5.00 2.24 -6.91
C ILE A 373 -5.05 0.72 -7.00
N CYS A 374 -5.82 0.16 -7.94
CA CYS A 374 -5.93 -1.29 -8.11
C CYS A 374 -4.66 -1.93 -8.69
N SER A 375 -3.83 -1.16 -9.42
CA SER A 375 -2.57 -1.64 -9.98
C SER A 375 -1.41 -1.65 -8.98
N LEU A 376 -1.55 -0.93 -7.86
CA LEU A 376 -0.59 -0.85 -6.75
C LEU A 376 -0.83 -1.95 -5.70
#